data_3fd70d580ee59b75bf9f21393b281f26
#
_entry.id   3fd70d580ee59b75bf9f21393b281f26
#
_cell.length_a   1.000
_cell.length_b   1.000
_cell.length_c   1.000
_cell.angle_alpha   90.00
_cell.angle_beta   90.00
_cell.angle_gamma   90.00
#
_symmetry.space_group_name_H-M   'P 1'
#
loop_
_entity.id
_entity.type
_entity.pdbx_description
1 polymer ?
#
loop_
_entity_poly.entity_id
_entity_poly.type
_entity_poly.pdbx_seq_one_letter_code
_entity_poly.pdbx_strand_id
1 'polypeptide(L)'
;AAYTWVRFNDSIGAIPTVGLKSGYSSKIERCINAVEGQTVMYNGNIINAVYSASTAGYSTTSEDIWGVSYPYLKRVKSEFDDKDPNWGIEAKYTKDEVKERIESQTDIKLSNDVKNWFKIDSAFSGKYISGVTIDGHTSCTYDGSESRITGITLCNLFDVKSNAMEISYKDGVFTFKSY
;
A
#
# COMPACT_ATOMS: atom_id res chain seq x y z
N ALA A 1 17.62 -11.34 -0.83
CA ALA A 1 17.41 -9.89 -0.74
C ALA A 1 16.89 -9.47 0.65
N ALA A 2 15.74 -9.99 1.13
CA ALA A 2 15.18 -9.64 2.44
C ALA A 2 16.13 -9.94 3.62
N TYR A 3 16.85 -11.07 3.56
CA TYR A 3 17.78 -11.48 4.60
C TYR A 3 19.04 -10.60 4.65
N THR A 4 19.51 -10.16 3.49
CA THR A 4 20.66 -9.25 3.40
C THR A 4 20.30 -7.88 3.99
N TRP A 5 19.09 -7.41 3.71
CA TRP A 5 18.60 -6.14 4.23
C TRP A 5 18.45 -6.14 5.77
N VAL A 6 17.92 -7.22 6.36
CA VAL A 6 17.81 -7.38 7.81
C VAL A 6 19.19 -7.32 8.50
N ARG A 7 20.24 -7.88 7.89
CA ARG A 7 21.59 -7.90 8.47
C ARG A 7 22.26 -6.53 8.49
N PHE A 8 21.91 -5.63 7.56
CA PHE A 8 22.49 -4.28 7.48
C PHE A 8 21.67 -3.20 8.18
N ASN A 9 20.50 -3.52 8.69
CA ASN A 9 19.55 -2.52 9.17
C ASN A 9 18.99 -2.84 10.56
N ASP A 10 19.85 -3.30 11.47
CA ASP A 10 19.49 -3.62 12.87
C ASP A 10 18.84 -2.46 13.64
N SER A 11 18.93 -1.25 13.11
CA SER A 11 18.37 -0.04 13.74
C SER A 11 16.97 0.36 13.26
N ILE A 12 16.45 -0.26 12.21
CA ILE A 12 15.13 0.09 11.62
C ILE A 12 14.20 -1.12 11.65
N GLY A 13 13.68 -1.47 12.81
CA GLY A 13 12.66 -2.47 13.02
C GLY A 13 12.75 -3.68 12.07
N ALA A 14 13.20 -4.81 12.58
CA ALA A 14 13.36 -6.04 11.80
C ALA A 14 12.11 -6.33 10.98
N ILE A 15 12.26 -6.46 9.66
CA ILE A 15 11.23 -7.13 8.86
C ILE A 15 11.09 -8.54 9.43
N PRO A 16 9.87 -8.95 9.86
CA PRO A 16 9.68 -10.30 10.38
C PRO A 16 10.11 -11.28 9.30
N THR A 17 11.24 -11.95 9.53
CA THR A 17 11.67 -13.07 8.70
C THR A 17 10.67 -14.20 8.92
N VAL A 18 9.79 -14.40 7.98
CA VAL A 18 9.01 -15.63 7.89
C VAL A 18 10.04 -16.74 7.76
N GLY A 19 10.04 -17.68 8.73
CA GLY A 19 11.09 -18.68 8.88
C GLY A 19 11.50 -19.31 7.56
N LEU A 20 12.81 -19.47 7.39
CA LEU A 20 13.39 -20.11 6.21
C LEU A 20 12.77 -21.49 5.99
N LYS A 21 12.16 -21.72 4.84
CA LYS A 21 11.79 -23.07 4.43
C LYS A 21 13.05 -23.96 4.45
N SER A 22 12.97 -25.12 5.08
CA SER A 22 14.08 -26.07 5.14
C SER A 22 14.59 -26.37 3.72
N GLY A 23 15.92 -26.33 3.51
CA GLY A 23 16.56 -26.55 2.21
C GLY A 23 17.05 -25.30 1.48
N TYR A 24 16.68 -24.08 1.92
CA TYR A 24 17.14 -22.83 1.27
C TYR A 24 18.27 -22.12 2.02
N SER A 25 18.63 -22.54 3.25
CA SER A 25 19.64 -21.87 4.08
C SER A 25 21.00 -21.76 3.38
N SER A 26 21.52 -22.83 2.81
CA SER A 26 22.83 -22.83 2.14
C SER A 26 22.86 -21.96 0.87
N LYS A 27 21.74 -21.88 0.14
CA LYS A 27 21.62 -20.96 -1.01
C LYS A 27 21.60 -19.50 -0.57
N ILE A 28 20.90 -19.20 0.50
CA ILE A 28 20.81 -17.84 1.07
C ILE A 28 22.17 -17.42 1.63
N GLU A 29 22.84 -18.26 2.40
CA GLU A 29 24.20 -18.00 2.90
C GLU A 29 25.19 -17.72 1.77
N ARG A 30 25.17 -18.52 0.72
CA ARG A 30 26.02 -18.29 -0.46
C ARG A 30 25.72 -16.96 -1.13
N CYS A 31 24.43 -16.57 -1.27
CA CYS A 31 24.06 -15.29 -1.84
C CYS A 31 24.47 -14.11 -0.95
N ILE A 32 24.37 -14.26 0.38
CA ILE A 32 24.81 -13.24 1.34
C ILE A 32 26.33 -13.06 1.26
N ASN A 33 27.08 -14.14 1.30
CA ASN A 33 28.55 -14.10 1.25
C ASN A 33 29.07 -13.52 -0.07
N ALA A 34 28.35 -13.76 -1.18
CA ALA A 34 28.69 -13.19 -2.49
C ALA A 34 28.59 -11.67 -2.56
N VAL A 35 27.79 -11.05 -1.67
CA VAL A 35 27.57 -9.58 -1.63
C VAL A 35 28.05 -8.97 -0.31
N GLU A 36 28.86 -9.69 0.46
CA GLU A 36 29.40 -9.19 1.73
C GLU A 36 30.24 -7.93 1.50
N GLY A 37 29.97 -6.89 2.29
CA GLY A 37 30.62 -5.59 2.16
C GLY A 37 30.15 -4.72 0.99
N GLN A 38 29.21 -5.21 0.16
CA GLN A 38 28.61 -4.42 -0.92
C GLN A 38 27.36 -3.69 -0.44
N THR A 39 27.28 -2.38 -0.75
CA THR A 39 26.10 -1.55 -0.48
C THR A 39 25.70 -0.79 -1.74
N VAL A 40 24.41 -0.48 -1.86
CA VAL A 40 23.94 0.40 -2.93
C VAL A 40 24.12 1.85 -2.48
N MET A 41 24.76 2.65 -3.31
CA MET A 41 25.09 4.04 -3.01
C MET A 41 24.56 4.99 -4.08
N TYR A 42 24.27 6.22 -3.67
CA TYR A 42 23.95 7.33 -4.56
C TYR A 42 24.78 8.56 -4.15
N ASN A 43 25.55 9.11 -5.09
CA ASN A 43 26.45 10.24 -4.85
C ASN A 43 27.34 10.08 -3.60
N GLY A 44 27.92 8.89 -3.41
CA GLY A 44 28.84 8.59 -2.32
C GLY A 44 28.17 8.28 -0.97
N ASN A 45 26.85 8.32 -0.87
CA ASN A 45 26.09 8.00 0.34
C ASN A 45 25.30 6.70 0.18
N ILE A 46 25.19 5.93 1.26
CA ILE A 46 24.34 4.73 1.30
C ILE A 46 22.88 5.15 1.11
N ILE A 47 22.18 4.48 0.20
CA ILE A 47 20.76 4.76 -0.04
C ILE A 47 19.85 4.15 1.03
N ASN A 48 18.65 4.70 1.16
CA ASN A 48 17.52 4.01 1.81
C ASN A 48 16.91 3.01 0.80
N ALA A 49 17.28 1.74 0.93
CA ALA A 49 16.89 0.68 0.01
C ALA A 49 15.47 0.15 0.33
N VAL A 50 14.46 0.98 0.15
CA VAL A 50 13.06 0.59 0.32
C VAL A 50 12.63 -0.40 -0.77
N TYR A 51 11.70 -1.27 -0.44
CA TYR A 51 11.15 -2.25 -1.37
C TYR A 51 9.65 -2.47 -1.12
N SER A 52 8.97 -3.03 -2.12
CA SER A 52 7.60 -3.53 -2.04
C SER A 52 7.52 -4.92 -2.66
N ALA A 53 6.51 -5.68 -2.30
CA ALA A 53 6.27 -7.00 -2.90
C ALA A 53 5.83 -6.86 -4.36
N SER A 54 4.99 -5.87 -4.63
CA SER A 54 4.44 -5.54 -5.94
C SER A 54 4.14 -4.04 -6.00
N THR A 55 3.95 -3.52 -7.21
CA THR A 55 3.43 -2.17 -7.46
C THR A 55 2.27 -2.27 -8.45
N ALA A 56 1.48 -1.24 -8.61
CA ALA A 56 0.32 -1.27 -9.52
C ALA A 56 0.72 -1.03 -11.00
N GLY A 57 1.78 -1.69 -11.47
CA GLY A 57 2.41 -1.54 -12.80
C GLY A 57 3.39 -0.39 -12.89
N TYR A 58 3.39 0.50 -11.89
CA TYR A 58 4.35 1.61 -11.72
C TYR A 58 4.56 1.86 -10.24
N SER A 59 5.81 2.02 -9.82
CA SER A 59 6.09 2.60 -8.49
C SER A 59 5.66 4.07 -8.45
N THR A 60 5.63 4.64 -7.25
CA THR A 60 5.47 6.08 -7.06
C THR A 60 6.79 6.72 -6.58
N THR A 61 6.81 8.02 -6.37
CA THR A 61 7.99 8.73 -5.87
C THR A 61 8.02 8.73 -4.34
N SER A 62 9.21 8.93 -3.77
CA SER A 62 9.36 9.12 -2.33
C SER A 62 8.65 10.39 -1.83
N GLU A 63 8.59 11.42 -2.67
CA GLU A 63 7.89 12.67 -2.37
C GLU A 63 6.38 12.44 -2.21
N ASP A 64 5.78 11.64 -3.09
CA ASP A 64 4.36 11.29 -3.02
C ASP A 64 4.01 10.54 -1.73
N ILE A 65 4.91 9.69 -1.23
CA ILE A 65 4.63 8.81 -0.06
C ILE A 65 5.04 9.47 1.26
N TRP A 66 6.21 10.12 1.28
CA TRP A 66 6.81 10.63 2.53
C TRP A 66 7.00 12.14 2.56
N GLY A 67 6.63 12.87 1.49
CA GLY A 67 6.84 14.31 1.37
C GLY A 67 8.32 14.72 1.25
N VAL A 68 9.22 13.76 1.03
CA VAL A 68 10.68 13.98 0.89
C VAL A 68 11.16 13.39 -0.42
N SER A 69 11.80 14.23 -1.24
CA SER A 69 12.33 13.80 -2.55
C SER A 69 13.70 13.16 -2.40
N TYR A 70 13.78 11.85 -2.67
CA TYR A 70 15.04 11.13 -2.85
C TYR A 70 15.28 10.92 -4.35
N PRO A 71 16.36 11.50 -4.93
CA PRO A 71 16.60 11.49 -6.37
C PRO A 71 16.70 10.09 -7.00
N TYR A 72 16.96 9.08 -6.21
CA TYR A 72 17.06 7.68 -6.62
C TYR A 72 15.74 6.88 -6.43
N LEU A 73 14.74 7.40 -5.73
CA LEU A 73 13.42 6.79 -5.55
C LEU A 73 12.40 7.45 -6.49
N LYS A 74 12.50 7.09 -7.76
CA LYS A 74 11.67 7.64 -8.83
C LYS A 74 10.57 6.67 -9.23
N ARG A 75 9.54 7.22 -9.88
CA ARG A 75 8.55 6.40 -10.57
C ARG A 75 9.22 5.59 -11.68
N VAL A 76 9.06 4.26 -11.61
CA VAL A 76 9.50 3.32 -12.64
C VAL A 76 8.37 2.36 -13.01
N LYS A 77 8.38 1.89 -14.24
CA LYS A 77 7.45 0.86 -14.70
C LYS A 77 7.88 -0.50 -14.14
N SER A 78 6.93 -1.28 -13.65
CA SER A 78 7.11 -2.67 -13.23
C SER A 78 6.32 -3.56 -14.20
N GLU A 79 7.03 -4.22 -15.12
CA GLU A 79 6.42 -4.90 -16.28
C GLU A 79 5.70 -6.20 -15.92
N PHE A 80 5.99 -6.77 -14.75
CA PHE A 80 5.52 -8.09 -14.36
C PHE A 80 4.57 -8.10 -13.17
N ASP A 81 4.14 -6.94 -12.70
CA ASP A 81 3.24 -6.85 -11.56
C ASP A 81 1.89 -7.52 -11.81
N ASP A 82 1.45 -7.55 -13.06
CA ASP A 82 0.25 -8.28 -13.49
C ASP A 82 0.35 -9.80 -13.31
N LYS A 83 1.54 -10.33 -13.00
CA LYS A 83 1.79 -11.74 -12.64
C LYS A 83 1.68 -11.99 -11.13
N ASP A 84 1.60 -10.94 -10.31
CA ASP A 84 1.41 -11.11 -8.87
C ASP A 84 0.04 -11.75 -8.59
N PRO A 85 -0.02 -12.81 -7.75
CA PRO A 85 -1.29 -13.45 -7.39
C PRO A 85 -2.30 -12.50 -6.72
N ASN A 86 -1.84 -11.36 -6.18
CA ASN A 86 -2.69 -10.36 -5.57
C ASN A 86 -3.13 -9.25 -6.54
N TRP A 87 -2.70 -9.30 -7.80
CA TRP A 87 -3.09 -8.32 -8.80
C TRP A 87 -4.57 -8.42 -9.14
N GLY A 88 -5.29 -7.33 -8.94
CA GLY A 88 -6.71 -7.27 -9.25
C GLY A 88 -7.62 -8.05 -8.29
N ILE A 89 -7.15 -8.34 -7.07
CA ILE A 89 -7.98 -8.94 -6.03
C ILE A 89 -9.15 -8.00 -5.70
N GLU A 90 -10.32 -8.57 -5.60
CA GLU A 90 -11.58 -7.88 -5.29
C GLU A 90 -12.04 -8.20 -3.88
N ALA A 91 -12.27 -7.16 -3.07
CA ALA A 91 -13.05 -7.23 -1.85
C ALA A 91 -14.46 -6.70 -2.13
N LYS A 92 -15.47 -7.45 -1.74
CA LYS A 92 -16.90 -7.15 -2.03
C LYS A 92 -17.68 -7.01 -0.73
N TYR A 93 -18.43 -5.92 -0.64
CA TYR A 93 -19.28 -5.62 0.51
C TYR A 93 -20.65 -5.13 0.03
N THR A 94 -21.70 -5.59 0.66
CA THR A 94 -23.02 -5.00 0.48
C THR A 94 -23.01 -3.55 1.00
N LYS A 95 -23.97 -2.74 0.54
CA LYS A 95 -24.12 -1.37 1.03
C LYS A 95 -24.28 -1.30 2.57
N ASP A 96 -24.93 -2.30 3.16
CA ASP A 96 -25.18 -2.33 4.60
C ASP A 96 -23.89 -2.67 5.37
N GLU A 97 -23.05 -3.58 4.87
CA GLU A 97 -21.72 -3.88 5.43
C GLU A 97 -20.78 -2.68 5.30
N VAL A 98 -20.81 -1.96 4.16
CA VAL A 98 -20.02 -0.72 3.99
C VAL A 98 -20.45 0.32 5.00
N LYS A 99 -21.77 0.51 5.18
CA LYS A 99 -22.31 1.46 6.16
C LYS A 99 -21.89 1.08 7.57
N GLU A 100 -22.06 -0.17 7.97
CA GLU A 100 -21.67 -0.66 9.28
C GLU A 100 -20.17 -0.44 9.55
N ARG A 101 -19.29 -0.78 8.60
CA ARG A 101 -17.84 -0.61 8.73
C ARG A 101 -17.43 0.85 8.90
N ILE A 102 -17.99 1.76 8.11
CA ILE A 102 -17.66 3.18 8.20
C ILE A 102 -18.21 3.76 9.50
N GLU A 103 -19.50 3.57 9.80
CA GLU A 103 -20.17 4.18 10.95
C GLU A 103 -19.72 3.62 12.31
N SER A 104 -19.18 2.39 12.34
CA SER A 104 -18.64 1.79 13.57
C SER A 104 -17.19 2.16 13.85
N GLN A 105 -16.41 2.47 12.81
CA GLN A 105 -14.97 2.75 12.94
C GLN A 105 -14.61 4.22 12.80
N THR A 106 -15.56 5.05 12.33
CA THR A 106 -15.35 6.50 12.13
C THR A 106 -16.52 7.29 12.72
N ASP A 107 -16.36 8.60 12.75
CA ASP A 107 -17.42 9.56 13.11
C ASP A 107 -18.37 9.92 11.95
N ILE A 108 -18.14 9.35 10.75
CA ILE A 108 -18.99 9.60 9.57
C ILE A 108 -20.33 8.90 9.72
N LYS A 109 -21.40 9.58 9.35
CA LYS A 109 -22.75 9.02 9.18
C LYS A 109 -23.16 9.12 7.72
N LEU A 110 -23.38 7.98 7.09
CA LEU A 110 -23.68 7.90 5.66
C LEU A 110 -25.15 8.23 5.35
N SER A 111 -25.33 9.03 4.31
CA SER A 111 -26.65 9.35 3.76
C SER A 111 -27.26 8.15 3.01
N ASN A 112 -28.48 8.36 2.47
CA ASN A 112 -29.12 7.36 1.62
C ASN A 112 -28.67 7.40 0.16
N ASP A 113 -27.76 8.33 -0.22
CA ASP A 113 -27.25 8.46 -1.58
C ASP A 113 -26.03 7.56 -1.82
N VAL A 114 -26.31 6.26 -1.80
CA VAL A 114 -25.30 5.18 -1.83
C VAL A 114 -24.32 5.31 -3.00
N LYS A 115 -24.78 5.81 -4.16
CA LYS A 115 -23.94 5.93 -5.36
C LYS A 115 -22.85 6.96 -5.22
N ASN A 116 -23.02 7.94 -4.34
CA ASN A 116 -22.12 9.05 -4.10
C ASN A 116 -21.31 8.91 -2.80
N TRP A 117 -21.37 7.74 -2.13
CA TRP A 117 -20.59 7.53 -0.91
C TRP A 117 -19.09 7.65 -1.11
N PHE A 118 -18.56 7.24 -2.25
CA PHE A 118 -17.12 7.32 -2.53
C PHE A 118 -16.82 8.18 -3.74
N LYS A 119 -15.91 9.14 -3.56
CA LYS A 119 -15.36 9.93 -4.65
C LYS A 119 -13.84 9.98 -4.49
N ILE A 120 -13.12 9.55 -5.50
CA ILE A 120 -11.67 9.67 -5.55
C ILE A 120 -11.33 11.10 -5.97
N ASP A 121 -10.68 11.86 -5.09
CA ASP A 121 -10.34 13.27 -5.33
C ASP A 121 -8.94 13.41 -5.93
N SER A 122 -8.01 12.55 -5.55
CA SER A 122 -6.63 12.59 -6.03
C SER A 122 -5.95 11.22 -5.96
N ALA A 123 -4.99 11.00 -6.85
CA ALA A 123 -4.16 9.81 -6.87
C ALA A 123 -2.72 10.15 -7.27
N PHE A 124 -1.74 9.46 -6.67
CA PHE A 124 -0.35 9.49 -7.09
C PHE A 124 -0.13 8.53 -8.25
N SER A 125 0.73 8.88 -9.17
CA SER A 125 1.17 8.00 -10.26
C SER A 125 0.04 7.23 -10.98
N GLY A 126 -1.18 7.80 -10.97
CA GLY A 126 -2.33 7.32 -11.73
C GLY A 126 -3.23 6.31 -11.04
N LYS A 127 -2.80 5.59 -10.00
CA LYS A 127 -3.62 4.56 -9.34
C LYS A 127 -3.62 4.62 -7.82
N TYR A 128 -2.55 5.10 -7.20
CA TYR A 128 -2.45 5.14 -5.74
C TYR A 128 -3.32 6.27 -5.19
N ILE A 129 -4.44 5.93 -4.63
CA ILE A 129 -5.40 6.91 -4.10
C ILE A 129 -4.77 7.67 -2.94
N SER A 130 -4.64 8.98 -3.10
CA SER A 130 -4.06 9.89 -2.10
C SER A 130 -5.10 10.74 -1.36
N GLY A 131 -6.30 10.86 -1.91
CA GLY A 131 -7.42 11.56 -1.29
C GLY A 131 -8.76 11.00 -1.73
N VAL A 132 -9.65 10.84 -0.77
CA VAL A 132 -11.01 10.32 -0.95
C VAL A 132 -11.98 11.20 -0.18
N THR A 133 -13.13 11.46 -0.79
CA THR A 133 -14.31 11.96 -0.09
C THR A 133 -15.26 10.79 0.16
N ILE A 134 -15.67 10.62 1.42
CA ILE A 134 -16.72 9.68 1.81
C ILE A 134 -17.96 10.46 2.18
N ASP A 135 -19.02 10.35 1.37
CA ASP A 135 -20.32 11.02 1.56
C ASP A 135 -20.18 12.51 1.93
N GLY A 136 -19.32 13.24 1.19
CA GLY A 136 -19.03 14.64 1.41
C GLY A 136 -17.92 14.95 2.44
N HIS A 137 -17.45 13.97 3.20
CA HIS A 137 -16.40 14.14 4.22
C HIS A 137 -15.02 13.90 3.62
N THR A 138 -14.10 14.85 3.78
CA THR A 138 -12.69 14.74 3.35
C THR A 138 -11.73 14.37 4.49
N SER A 139 -12.20 14.42 5.74
CA SER A 139 -11.53 13.97 6.95
C SER A 139 -12.48 13.19 7.84
N CYS A 140 -11.96 12.36 8.71
CA CYS A 140 -12.72 11.64 9.73
C CYS A 140 -11.85 11.35 10.94
N THR A 141 -12.49 11.06 12.05
CA THR A 141 -11.84 10.45 13.22
C THR A 141 -11.81 8.95 13.02
N TYR A 142 -10.61 8.39 12.87
CA TYR A 142 -10.35 6.96 12.76
C TYR A 142 -9.30 6.58 13.79
N ASP A 143 -9.52 5.51 14.56
CA ASP A 143 -8.62 5.07 15.64
C ASP A 143 -8.25 6.19 16.63
N GLY A 144 -9.24 7.03 16.98
CA GLY A 144 -9.10 8.12 17.93
C GLY A 144 -8.35 9.36 17.42
N SER A 145 -7.96 9.39 16.14
CA SER A 145 -7.24 10.52 15.54
C SER A 145 -8.01 11.08 14.35
N GLU A 146 -8.19 12.41 14.33
CA GLU A 146 -8.72 13.08 13.14
C GLU A 146 -7.64 13.17 12.06
N SER A 147 -7.97 12.71 10.86
CA SER A 147 -7.06 12.76 9.71
C SER A 147 -7.82 12.84 8.39
N ARG A 148 -7.11 13.27 7.36
CA ARG A 148 -7.63 13.25 5.99
C ARG A 148 -7.92 11.81 5.56
N ILE A 149 -9.04 11.60 4.86
CA ILE A 149 -9.39 10.33 4.28
C ILE A 149 -8.53 10.08 3.04
N THR A 150 -7.83 8.95 3.03
CA THR A 150 -6.92 8.55 1.96
C THR A 150 -7.23 7.13 1.50
N GLY A 151 -6.54 6.65 0.46
CA GLY A 151 -6.61 5.25 0.05
C GLY A 151 -6.14 4.29 1.16
N ILE A 152 -5.22 4.71 2.03
CA ILE A 152 -4.80 3.91 3.19
C ILE A 152 -5.95 3.76 4.21
N THR A 153 -6.73 4.83 4.42
CA THR A 153 -7.94 4.76 5.26
C THR A 153 -8.91 3.70 4.72
N LEU A 154 -9.11 3.65 3.39
CA LEU A 154 -9.94 2.62 2.76
C LEU A 154 -9.34 1.22 2.90
N CYS A 155 -8.00 1.08 2.77
CA CYS A 155 -7.34 -0.21 3.00
C CYS A 155 -7.66 -0.75 4.39
N ASN A 156 -7.58 0.09 5.41
CA ASN A 156 -7.84 -0.30 6.79
C ASN A 156 -9.33 -0.62 7.03
N LEU A 157 -10.24 0.22 6.50
CA LEU A 157 -11.69 0.02 6.68
C LEU A 157 -12.21 -1.25 5.97
N PHE A 158 -11.62 -1.61 4.83
CA PHE A 158 -12.15 -2.68 3.95
C PHE A 158 -11.19 -3.85 3.74
N ASP A 159 -10.14 -3.99 4.54
CA ASP A 159 -9.14 -5.07 4.45
C ASP A 159 -8.53 -5.23 3.04
N VAL A 160 -8.35 -4.10 2.33
CA VAL A 160 -7.79 -4.07 0.98
C VAL A 160 -6.28 -3.93 1.06
N LYS A 161 -5.55 -4.72 0.28
CA LYS A 161 -4.08 -4.84 0.42
C LYS A 161 -3.28 -3.67 -0.16
N SER A 162 -3.88 -2.88 -1.05
CA SER A 162 -3.18 -1.77 -1.72
C SER A 162 -4.12 -0.58 -1.90
N ASN A 163 -3.60 0.62 -1.68
CA ASN A 163 -4.30 1.87 -2.01
C ASN A 163 -4.29 2.20 -3.52
N ALA A 164 -3.61 1.37 -4.33
CA ALA A 164 -3.82 1.34 -5.76
C ALA A 164 -5.06 0.53 -6.05
N MET A 165 -6.23 1.16 -6.05
CA MET A 165 -7.51 0.48 -6.18
C MET A 165 -8.51 1.21 -7.06
N GLU A 166 -9.47 0.45 -7.55
CA GLU A 166 -10.69 0.93 -8.19
C GLU A 166 -11.89 0.61 -7.29
N ILE A 167 -12.84 1.53 -7.20
CA ILE A 167 -14.06 1.36 -6.43
C ILE A 167 -15.24 1.41 -7.39
N SER A 168 -16.14 0.43 -7.31
CA SER A 168 -17.36 0.40 -8.10
C SER A 168 -18.56 -0.03 -7.25
N TYR A 169 -19.75 0.43 -7.64
CA TYR A 169 -21.00 0.06 -7.01
C TYR A 169 -21.99 -0.47 -8.06
N LYS A 170 -22.45 -1.68 -7.87
CA LYS A 170 -23.43 -2.32 -8.76
C LYS A 170 -24.31 -3.28 -7.97
N ASP A 171 -25.61 -3.26 -8.26
CA ASP A 171 -26.61 -4.21 -7.73
C ASP A 171 -26.56 -4.36 -6.19
N GLY A 172 -26.34 -3.25 -5.47
CA GLY A 172 -26.30 -3.23 -4.00
C GLY A 172 -24.95 -3.62 -3.40
N VAL A 173 -23.92 -3.85 -4.22
CA VAL A 173 -22.60 -4.32 -3.80
C VAL A 173 -21.52 -3.33 -4.23
N PHE A 174 -20.68 -2.94 -3.30
CA PHE A 174 -19.40 -2.25 -3.56
C PHE A 174 -18.31 -3.28 -3.84
N THR A 175 -17.51 -3.01 -4.85
CA THR A 175 -16.32 -3.80 -5.17
C THR A 175 -15.10 -2.88 -5.08
N PHE A 176 -14.15 -3.25 -4.23
CA PHE A 176 -12.83 -2.64 -4.09
C PHE A 176 -11.83 -3.57 -4.77
N LYS A 177 -11.32 -3.17 -5.92
CA LYS A 177 -10.36 -3.96 -6.70
C LYS A 177 -8.98 -3.36 -6.56
N SER A 178 -8.05 -4.08 -5.91
CA SER A 178 -6.69 -3.61 -5.63
C SER A 178 -5.65 -4.25 -6.56
N TYR A 179 -4.54 -3.51 -6.76
CA TYR A 179 -3.44 -3.88 -7.64
C TYR A 179 -2.11 -3.87 -6.90
#